data_3259bfcef07fa8632dda8c1b4bff012c
#
_entry.id   3259bfcef07fa8632dda8c1b4bff012c
#
_cell.length_a   1.000
_cell.length_b   1.000
_cell.length_c   1.000
_cell.angle_alpha   90.00
_cell.angle_beta   90.00
_cell.angle_gamma   90.00
#
_symmetry.space_group_name_H-M   'P 1'
#
loop_
_entity.id
_entity.type
_entity.pdbx_description
1 polymer ?
#
loop_
_entity_poly.entity_id
_entity_poly.type
_entity_poly.pdbx_seq_one_letter_code
_entity_poly.pdbx_strand_id
1 'polypeptide(L)'
;MADDQRTQDVGARITDEGIERMRARIGVEVPKEQPWNEYATVDAIRHFAWSYGDDNPLYSSPEYAANTRWKGMIAPPTFVHTTGVSVVKEIPPEVREKGKGALAGVNALFAGNVLECFQPVRADDRLIERRVLHSVDVKESRFSGGISVHNIDRQVYLNEQGQVTTIWFKRFIRTERQRASEKTGKRTVERAVYTQEQLREFDEAYASETRRGAEPRYWEDVKVGDAMQAMLKGPLTLSDVVAWMQGSGRAEILPSRLGWKNRQRHPKFYTLNDFGVPEAAMRCHWDDSWARKIGSPYAFDMGNMRTAWHCQLVSDWMGDDGWMWRLETQIRAFSYIGDTHWLGGTVTRKYVDGERRCVELDIWARNQRDEVTSPGKAIVILPSRRHGPATLPAAPPELEERRPNDG
;
A
#
# COMPACT_ATOMS: atom_id res chain seq x y z
N MET A 1 15.38 20.35 -29.93
CA MET A 1 16.12 19.09 -30.22
C MET A 1 17.06 18.63 -29.09
N ALA A 2 17.48 19.49 -28.17
CA ALA A 2 18.33 19.07 -27.02
C ALA A 2 17.54 18.39 -25.84
N ASP A 3 16.22 18.40 -25.90
CA ASP A 3 15.34 17.88 -24.81
C ASP A 3 14.97 16.40 -24.97
N ASP A 4 15.26 15.81 -26.12
CA ASP A 4 14.83 14.46 -26.50
C ASP A 4 15.68 13.33 -25.87
N GLN A 5 16.93 13.62 -25.51
CA GLN A 5 17.81 12.64 -24.86
C GLN A 5 17.51 12.42 -23.38
N ARG A 6 16.84 13.36 -22.70
CA ARG A 6 16.54 13.27 -21.26
C ARG A 6 15.39 12.31 -20.93
N THR A 7 14.52 12.03 -21.88
CA THR A 7 13.33 11.17 -21.71
C THR A 7 13.58 9.69 -22.02
N GLN A 8 14.74 9.33 -22.57
CA GLN A 8 15.08 7.95 -22.96
C GLN A 8 15.99 7.22 -21.97
N ASP A 9 16.33 7.83 -20.82
CA ASP A 9 17.34 7.29 -19.91
C ASP A 9 16.85 6.03 -19.15
N VAL A 10 16.90 4.88 -19.81
CA VAL A 10 16.87 3.55 -19.17
C VAL A 10 18.22 3.23 -18.52
N GLY A 11 19.25 4.05 -18.73
CA GLY A 11 20.63 3.85 -18.31
C GLY A 11 20.97 4.36 -16.92
N ALA A 12 20.00 4.83 -16.12
CA ALA A 12 20.28 5.32 -14.76
C ALA A 12 20.94 4.24 -13.90
N ARG A 13 22.07 4.60 -13.26
CA ARG A 13 22.91 3.72 -12.47
C ARG A 13 22.75 3.99 -10.97
N ILE A 14 22.98 2.96 -10.17
CA ILE A 14 23.17 3.09 -8.72
C ILE A 14 24.64 3.38 -8.48
N THR A 15 24.95 4.57 -8.00
CA THR A 15 26.31 5.02 -7.68
C THR A 15 26.43 5.31 -6.21
N ASP A 16 27.67 5.22 -5.66
CA ASP A 16 27.93 5.55 -4.25
C ASP A 16 27.50 7.00 -3.95
N GLU A 17 27.79 7.93 -4.85
CA GLU A 17 27.36 9.32 -4.73
C GLU A 17 25.83 9.45 -4.69
N GLY A 18 25.11 8.70 -5.54
CA GLY A 18 23.64 8.67 -5.55
C GLY A 18 23.06 8.11 -4.25
N ILE A 19 23.72 7.11 -3.67
CA ILE A 19 23.37 6.52 -2.37
C ILE A 19 23.58 7.54 -1.25
N GLU A 20 24.75 8.20 -1.21
CA GLU A 20 25.06 9.21 -0.19
C GLU A 20 24.12 10.43 -0.27
N ARG A 21 23.79 10.88 -1.49
CA ARG A 21 22.78 11.91 -1.69
C ARG A 21 21.40 11.49 -1.17
N MET A 22 21.06 10.20 -1.28
CA MET A 22 19.82 9.68 -0.71
C MET A 22 19.88 9.64 0.81
N ARG A 23 21.01 9.17 1.38
CA ARG A 23 21.23 9.11 2.83
C ARG A 23 21.19 10.47 3.50
N ALA A 24 21.64 11.52 2.81
CA ALA A 24 21.59 12.91 3.30
C ALA A 24 20.15 13.40 3.59
N ARG A 25 19.13 12.68 3.16
CA ARG A 25 17.70 13.00 3.37
C ARG A 25 17.08 12.20 4.52
N ILE A 26 17.82 11.29 5.16
CA ILE A 26 17.30 10.47 6.27
C ILE A 26 16.88 11.36 7.43
N GLY A 27 15.68 11.11 7.97
CA GLY A 27 15.12 11.84 9.11
C GLY A 27 14.57 13.23 8.80
N VAL A 28 14.81 13.75 7.59
CA VAL A 28 14.29 15.06 7.19
C VAL A 28 12.85 14.91 6.71
N GLU A 29 11.97 15.70 7.31
CA GLU A 29 10.56 15.73 6.92
C GLU A 29 10.42 16.38 5.55
N VAL A 30 9.69 15.72 4.65
CA VAL A 30 9.48 16.21 3.29
C VAL A 30 8.04 16.67 3.10
N PRO A 31 7.84 17.83 2.42
CA PRO A 31 6.50 18.29 2.13
C PRO A 31 5.77 17.32 1.20
N LYS A 32 4.48 17.17 1.41
CA LYS A 32 3.57 16.55 0.46
C LYS A 32 2.88 17.65 -0.32
N GLU A 33 2.80 17.51 -1.62
CA GLU A 33 1.90 18.31 -2.43
C GLU A 33 0.45 18.05 -1.96
N GLN A 34 -0.50 18.75 -2.50
CA GLN A 34 -1.90 18.60 -2.12
C GLN A 34 -2.32 17.11 -2.07
N PRO A 35 -2.96 16.62 -0.99
CA PRO A 35 -3.45 15.25 -0.91
C PRO A 35 -4.56 15.03 -1.94
N TRP A 36 -4.82 13.77 -2.27
CA TRP A 36 -5.95 13.41 -3.14
C TRP A 36 -7.28 13.76 -2.48
N ASN A 37 -7.43 13.38 -1.21
CA ASN A 37 -8.55 13.74 -0.37
C ASN A 37 -8.05 14.58 0.80
N GLU A 38 -8.52 15.82 0.94
CA GLU A 38 -8.18 16.65 2.09
C GLU A 38 -8.90 16.18 3.36
N TYR A 39 -10.14 15.71 3.19
CA TYR A 39 -10.98 15.16 4.24
C TYR A 39 -11.34 13.70 3.92
N ALA A 40 -11.52 12.89 4.96
CA ALA A 40 -12.02 11.54 4.87
C ALA A 40 -13.54 11.53 4.71
N THR A 41 -14.06 12.14 3.64
CA THR A 41 -15.52 12.21 3.42
C THR A 41 -16.14 10.81 3.28
N VAL A 42 -17.43 10.69 3.57
CA VAL A 42 -18.20 9.44 3.38
C VAL A 42 -17.98 8.86 1.98
N ASP A 43 -18.04 9.71 0.94
CA ASP A 43 -17.84 9.29 -0.44
C ASP A 43 -16.40 8.84 -0.72
N ALA A 44 -15.42 9.58 -0.20
CA ALA A 44 -14.02 9.22 -0.38
C ALA A 44 -13.68 7.86 0.27
N ILE A 45 -14.19 7.59 1.47
CA ILE A 45 -14.03 6.31 2.17
C ILE A 45 -14.67 5.19 1.36
N ARG A 46 -15.91 5.37 0.91
CA ARG A 46 -16.66 4.39 0.13
C ARG A 46 -16.00 4.09 -1.21
N HIS A 47 -15.63 5.12 -1.97
CA HIS A 47 -14.99 4.95 -3.28
C HIS A 47 -13.62 4.28 -3.14
N PHE A 48 -12.89 4.55 -2.05
CA PHE A 48 -11.64 3.85 -1.78
C PHE A 48 -11.87 2.37 -1.50
N ALA A 49 -12.82 2.00 -0.63
CA ALA A 49 -13.15 0.61 -0.34
C ALA A 49 -13.54 -0.15 -1.62
N TRP A 50 -14.45 0.42 -2.41
CA TRP A 50 -14.89 -0.19 -3.67
C TRP A 50 -13.77 -0.34 -4.70
N SER A 51 -12.74 0.50 -4.66
CA SER A 51 -11.65 0.49 -5.64
C SER A 51 -10.77 -0.77 -5.60
N TYR A 52 -10.86 -1.56 -4.55
CA TYR A 52 -10.19 -2.87 -4.45
C TYR A 52 -11.17 -4.01 -4.13
N GLY A 53 -12.47 -3.76 -4.32
CA GLY A 53 -13.53 -4.75 -4.17
C GLY A 53 -13.89 -5.06 -2.73
N ASP A 54 -13.80 -4.09 -1.82
CA ASP A 54 -14.28 -4.19 -0.44
C ASP A 54 -15.67 -3.56 -0.33
N ASP A 55 -16.68 -4.40 -0.12
CA ASP A 55 -18.07 -4.00 0.03
C ASP A 55 -18.53 -3.98 1.50
N ASN A 56 -17.59 -3.91 2.45
CA ASN A 56 -17.89 -3.85 3.87
C ASN A 56 -18.78 -2.64 4.20
N PRO A 57 -19.99 -2.86 4.76
CA PRO A 57 -20.93 -1.78 5.07
C PRO A 57 -20.41 -0.81 6.14
N LEU A 58 -19.43 -1.22 6.96
CA LEU A 58 -18.77 -0.32 7.90
C LEU A 58 -18.06 0.85 7.18
N TYR A 59 -17.61 0.63 5.92
CA TYR A 59 -16.91 1.60 5.08
C TYR A 59 -17.80 2.24 4.00
N SER A 60 -19.05 1.78 3.87
CA SER A 60 -19.91 2.21 2.75
C SER A 60 -21.33 2.64 3.14
N SER A 61 -21.81 2.27 4.33
CA SER A 61 -23.16 2.59 4.81
C SER A 61 -23.13 3.36 6.12
N PRO A 62 -23.45 4.67 6.11
CA PRO A 62 -23.57 5.47 7.33
C PRO A 62 -24.57 4.90 8.34
N GLU A 63 -25.71 4.36 7.85
CA GLU A 63 -26.73 3.76 8.70
C GLU A 63 -26.23 2.52 9.42
N TYR A 64 -25.57 1.61 8.69
CA TYR A 64 -24.94 0.45 9.30
C TYR A 64 -23.89 0.84 10.34
N ALA A 65 -22.96 1.70 9.96
CA ALA A 65 -21.85 2.14 10.79
C ALA A 65 -22.30 2.84 12.08
N ALA A 66 -23.40 3.61 12.04
CA ALA A 66 -23.99 4.26 13.22
C ALA A 66 -24.44 3.25 14.30
N ASN A 67 -24.78 2.03 13.91
CA ASN A 67 -25.21 0.96 14.82
C ASN A 67 -24.06 0.10 15.36
N THR A 68 -22.82 0.32 14.88
CA THR A 68 -21.62 -0.37 15.38
C THR A 68 -21.04 0.33 16.62
N ARG A 69 -20.04 -0.28 17.24
CA ARG A 69 -19.26 0.35 18.33
C ARG A 69 -18.62 1.68 17.91
N TRP A 70 -18.40 1.89 16.63
CA TRP A 70 -17.74 3.07 16.09
C TRP A 70 -18.65 4.30 16.02
N LYS A 71 -19.99 4.12 16.08
CA LYS A 71 -21.02 5.18 16.05
C LYS A 71 -20.95 6.08 14.83
N GLY A 72 -20.47 5.55 13.71
CA GLY A 72 -20.31 6.22 12.42
C GLY A 72 -19.29 5.51 11.55
N MET A 73 -19.19 5.95 10.29
CA MET A 73 -18.24 5.36 9.36
C MET A 73 -16.80 5.62 9.80
N ILE A 74 -16.00 4.59 9.65
CA ILE A 74 -14.55 4.65 9.73
C ILE A 74 -13.96 4.27 8.37
N ALA A 75 -12.73 4.70 8.11
CA ALA A 75 -12.06 4.32 6.88
C ALA A 75 -11.33 2.97 6.99
N PRO A 76 -11.20 2.22 5.90
CA PRO A 76 -10.28 1.08 5.85
C PRO A 76 -8.86 1.50 6.23
N PRO A 77 -8.07 0.66 6.90
CA PRO A 77 -6.75 1.05 7.43
C PRO A 77 -5.80 1.69 6.40
N THR A 78 -5.85 1.24 5.15
CA THR A 78 -5.00 1.75 4.06
C THR A 78 -5.52 3.05 3.42
N PHE A 79 -6.70 3.53 3.79
CA PHE A 79 -7.29 4.77 3.27
C PHE A 79 -6.40 6.00 3.50
N VAL A 80 -5.63 6.03 4.60
CA VAL A 80 -4.69 7.12 4.92
C VAL A 80 -3.73 7.45 3.77
N HIS A 81 -3.52 6.48 2.84
CA HIS A 81 -2.73 6.70 1.64
C HIS A 81 -3.24 7.86 0.76
N THR A 82 -4.55 8.10 0.77
CA THR A 82 -5.23 9.12 -0.05
C THR A 82 -5.23 10.49 0.60
N THR A 83 -5.00 10.58 1.90
CA THR A 83 -5.16 11.77 2.74
C THR A 83 -3.83 12.33 3.24
N GLY A 84 -3.92 13.25 4.18
CA GLY A 84 -2.80 13.80 4.93
C GLY A 84 -2.22 15.06 4.29
N VAL A 85 -2.45 16.20 4.93
CA VAL A 85 -1.80 17.46 4.58
C VAL A 85 -0.45 17.57 5.28
N SER A 86 0.55 18.13 4.61
CA SER A 86 1.86 18.36 5.21
C SER A 86 1.89 19.72 5.92
N VAL A 87 2.43 19.76 7.13
CA VAL A 87 2.72 21.01 7.84
C VAL A 87 4.02 21.64 7.34
N VAL A 88 4.95 20.82 6.88
CA VAL A 88 6.21 21.27 6.31
C VAL A 88 5.97 21.80 4.91
N LYS A 89 6.45 23.01 4.62
CA LYS A 89 6.27 23.66 3.32
C LYS A 89 7.46 23.43 2.38
N GLU A 90 8.65 23.30 2.93
CA GLU A 90 9.89 23.17 2.16
C GLU A 90 10.88 22.22 2.83
N ILE A 91 11.71 21.58 2.03
CA ILE A 91 12.89 20.87 2.50
C ILE A 91 13.98 21.92 2.78
N PRO A 92 14.74 21.84 3.89
CA PRO A 92 15.86 22.73 4.15
C PRO A 92 16.79 22.84 2.93
N PRO A 93 17.23 24.06 2.54
CA PRO A 93 18.00 24.29 1.32
C PRO A 93 19.27 23.43 1.23
N GLU A 94 19.98 23.24 2.34
CA GLU A 94 21.20 22.43 2.44
C GLU A 94 20.91 20.94 2.21
N VAL A 95 19.79 20.41 2.68
CA VAL A 95 19.37 19.02 2.45
C VAL A 95 18.90 18.84 1.01
N ARG A 96 18.20 19.82 0.47
CA ARG A 96 17.75 19.83 -0.93
C ARG A 96 18.94 19.78 -1.87
N GLU A 97 19.98 20.58 -1.63
CA GLU A 97 21.15 20.60 -2.49
C GLU A 97 21.97 19.31 -2.36
N LYS A 98 22.25 18.83 -1.14
CA LYS A 98 22.95 17.56 -0.90
C LYS A 98 22.19 16.35 -1.48
N GLY A 99 20.86 16.35 -1.43
CA GLY A 99 20.01 15.26 -1.91
C GLY A 99 19.59 15.35 -3.37
N LYS A 100 20.05 16.37 -4.11
CA LYS A 100 19.64 16.62 -5.47
C LYS A 100 20.02 15.49 -6.43
N GLY A 101 19.03 14.96 -7.17
CA GLY A 101 19.26 13.89 -8.14
C GLY A 101 19.55 12.51 -7.55
N ALA A 102 19.38 12.32 -6.24
CA ALA A 102 19.60 11.03 -5.57
C ALA A 102 18.86 9.89 -6.27
N LEU A 103 19.58 8.93 -6.83
CA LEU A 103 19.07 7.76 -7.55
C LEU A 103 17.94 8.08 -8.56
N ALA A 104 17.97 9.25 -9.19
CA ALA A 104 16.97 9.65 -10.15
C ALA A 104 17.02 8.76 -11.41
N GLY A 105 15.86 8.23 -11.84
CA GLY A 105 15.73 7.39 -13.04
C GLY A 105 15.88 5.89 -12.79
N VAL A 106 16.32 5.43 -11.60
CA VAL A 106 16.28 4.00 -11.26
C VAL A 106 14.85 3.56 -10.92
N ASN A 107 14.55 2.26 -11.02
CA ASN A 107 13.28 1.73 -10.57
C ASN A 107 13.11 1.94 -9.06
N ALA A 108 11.86 2.15 -8.64
CA ALA A 108 11.47 2.15 -7.23
C ALA A 108 10.27 1.20 -7.09
N LEU A 109 10.55 -0.07 -6.85
CA LEU A 109 9.54 -1.11 -6.72
C LEU A 109 9.06 -1.19 -5.27
N PHE A 110 7.76 -1.11 -5.06
CA PHE A 110 7.16 -1.34 -3.75
C PHE A 110 7.39 -2.79 -3.34
N ALA A 111 8.01 -2.99 -2.18
CA ALA A 111 8.46 -4.31 -1.72
C ALA A 111 7.72 -4.80 -0.45
N GLY A 112 6.75 -4.04 0.01
CA GLY A 112 5.96 -4.34 1.19
C GLY A 112 5.94 -3.20 2.19
N ASN A 113 5.30 -3.45 3.32
CA ASN A 113 5.12 -2.42 4.35
C ASN A 113 4.91 -3.01 5.75
N VAL A 114 4.98 -2.13 6.73
CA VAL A 114 4.39 -2.31 8.07
C VAL A 114 3.41 -1.16 8.29
N LEU A 115 2.17 -1.50 8.59
CA LEU A 115 1.10 -0.56 8.92
C LEU A 115 0.69 -0.79 10.37
N GLU A 116 0.71 0.25 11.18
CA GLU A 116 0.32 0.21 12.59
C GLU A 116 -0.83 1.19 12.81
N CYS A 117 -1.95 0.72 13.36
CA CYS A 117 -3.20 1.46 13.51
C CYS A 117 -3.51 1.66 14.99
N PHE A 118 -3.63 2.91 15.42
CA PHE A 118 -3.83 3.30 16.81
C PHE A 118 -5.21 3.88 17.07
N GLN A 119 -5.72 4.69 16.15
CA GLN A 119 -7.04 5.29 16.20
C GLN A 119 -7.77 5.12 14.86
N PRO A 120 -9.10 4.98 14.85
CA PRO A 120 -9.85 4.98 13.61
C PRO A 120 -9.77 6.35 12.93
N VAL A 121 -9.64 6.34 11.61
CA VAL A 121 -9.95 7.52 10.79
C VAL A 121 -11.45 7.53 10.58
N ARG A 122 -12.11 8.58 11.02
CA ARG A 122 -13.56 8.73 10.94
C ARG A 122 -13.98 9.52 9.72
N ALA A 123 -15.24 9.39 9.34
CA ALA A 123 -15.81 10.29 8.36
C ALA A 123 -15.61 11.75 8.79
N ASP A 124 -15.23 12.59 7.83
CA ASP A 124 -14.93 14.01 7.94
C ASP A 124 -13.62 14.37 8.68
N ASP A 125 -12.85 13.38 9.12
CA ASP A 125 -11.51 13.67 9.65
C ASP A 125 -10.62 14.32 8.57
N ARG A 126 -9.85 15.31 9.01
CA ARG A 126 -8.73 15.88 8.27
C ARG A 126 -7.43 15.43 8.91
N LEU A 127 -6.59 14.76 8.14
CA LEU A 127 -5.34 14.22 8.68
C LEU A 127 -4.15 15.10 8.33
N ILE A 128 -3.18 15.14 9.24
CA ILE A 128 -1.83 15.67 9.03
C ILE A 128 -0.92 14.49 8.70
N GLU A 129 -0.08 14.61 7.67
CA GLU A 129 0.95 13.61 7.34
C GLU A 129 2.34 14.18 7.61
N ARG A 130 3.13 13.44 8.39
CA ARG A 130 4.56 13.67 8.59
C ARG A 130 5.34 12.54 7.94
N ARG A 131 6.11 12.86 6.90
CA ARG A 131 6.83 11.87 6.10
C ARG A 131 8.31 12.09 6.14
N VAL A 132 9.07 11.03 6.44
CA VAL A 132 10.53 11.01 6.41
C VAL A 132 11.05 9.79 5.65
N LEU A 133 12.20 9.94 5.01
CA LEU A 133 13.03 8.81 4.64
C LEU A 133 13.64 8.25 5.93
N HIS A 134 13.25 7.00 6.29
CA HIS A 134 13.62 6.40 7.56
C HIS A 134 14.97 5.68 7.51
N SER A 135 15.21 4.90 6.44
CA SER A 135 16.48 4.18 6.27
C SER A 135 16.83 3.97 4.80
N VAL A 136 18.14 3.75 4.56
CA VAL A 136 18.70 3.42 3.24
C VAL A 136 19.77 2.36 3.42
N ASP A 137 19.52 1.14 2.93
CA ASP A 137 20.41 0.00 2.99
C ASP A 137 20.81 -0.45 1.57
N VAL A 138 22.05 -0.88 1.41
CA VAL A 138 22.56 -1.46 0.15
C VAL A 138 22.66 -2.97 0.29
N LYS A 139 22.15 -3.70 -0.69
CA LYS A 139 22.17 -5.17 -0.69
C LYS A 139 22.50 -5.70 -2.08
N GLU A 140 23.05 -6.91 -2.12
CA GLU A 140 23.13 -7.65 -3.37
C GLU A 140 21.73 -8.01 -3.88
N SER A 141 21.51 -7.85 -5.18
CA SER A 141 20.24 -8.10 -5.82
C SER A 141 20.24 -9.38 -6.65
N ARG A 142 19.41 -10.34 -6.23
CA ARG A 142 19.13 -11.52 -7.07
C ARG A 142 18.23 -11.17 -8.26
N PHE A 143 17.38 -10.15 -8.13
CA PHE A 143 16.44 -9.73 -9.16
C PHE A 143 17.13 -9.06 -10.35
N SER A 144 17.91 -8.00 -10.11
CA SER A 144 18.56 -7.23 -11.19
C SER A 144 20.00 -7.68 -11.46
N GLY A 145 20.63 -8.44 -10.56
CA GLY A 145 22.08 -8.62 -10.54
C GLY A 145 22.80 -7.35 -10.08
N GLY A 146 23.94 -7.50 -9.43
CA GLY A 146 24.66 -6.37 -8.82
C GLY A 146 23.99 -5.90 -7.52
N ILE A 147 24.00 -4.59 -7.27
CA ILE A 147 23.46 -4.01 -6.04
C ILE A 147 22.03 -3.49 -6.22
N SER A 148 21.30 -3.46 -5.13
CA SER A 148 20.01 -2.77 -4.99
C SER A 148 20.03 -1.89 -3.74
N VAL A 149 19.27 -0.80 -3.78
CA VAL A 149 19.09 0.08 -2.61
C VAL A 149 17.71 -0.13 -2.04
N HIS A 150 17.66 -0.51 -0.78
CA HIS A 150 16.44 -0.70 -0.02
C HIS A 150 16.20 0.54 0.82
N ASN A 151 15.10 1.23 0.61
CA ASN A 151 14.71 2.33 1.46
C ASN A 151 13.38 2.07 2.15
N ILE A 152 13.25 2.63 3.35
CA ILE A 152 12.00 2.66 4.10
C ILE A 152 11.60 4.12 4.26
N ASP A 153 10.39 4.43 3.82
CA ASP A 153 9.74 5.70 4.11
C ASP A 153 8.81 5.49 5.31
N ARG A 154 8.90 6.33 6.34
CA ARG A 154 7.95 6.38 7.46
C ARG A 154 6.98 7.52 7.25
N GLN A 155 5.70 7.24 7.33
CA GLN A 155 4.60 8.19 7.30
C GLN A 155 3.82 8.07 8.60
N VAL A 156 3.65 9.18 9.31
CA VAL A 156 2.84 9.28 10.53
C VAL A 156 1.63 10.13 10.21
N TYR A 157 0.45 9.61 10.46
CA TYR A 157 -0.82 10.31 10.26
C TYR A 157 -1.42 10.67 11.60
N LEU A 158 -1.74 11.96 11.78
CA LEU A 158 -2.36 12.48 12.98
C LEU A 158 -3.74 13.05 12.64
N ASN A 159 -4.68 12.91 13.56
CA ASN A 159 -5.95 13.60 13.47
C ASN A 159 -5.83 15.07 13.93
N GLU A 160 -6.91 15.83 13.85
CA GLU A 160 -6.94 17.24 14.27
C GLU A 160 -6.72 17.45 15.78
N GLN A 161 -6.82 16.38 16.56
CA GLN A 161 -6.52 16.36 18.00
C GLN A 161 -5.04 16.14 18.28
N GLY A 162 -4.20 15.94 17.25
CA GLY A 162 -2.78 15.63 17.38
C GLY A 162 -2.50 14.18 17.78
N GLN A 163 -3.51 13.31 17.79
CA GLN A 163 -3.35 11.90 18.10
C GLN A 163 -2.92 11.14 16.86
N VAL A 164 -1.98 10.23 17.01
CA VAL A 164 -1.53 9.34 15.93
C VAL A 164 -2.65 8.35 15.59
N THR A 165 -3.14 8.41 14.36
CA THR A 165 -4.08 7.41 13.83
C THR A 165 -3.35 6.21 13.27
N THR A 166 -2.29 6.44 12.51
CA THR A 166 -1.59 5.41 11.74
C THR A 166 -0.12 5.75 11.58
N ILE A 167 0.73 4.73 11.70
CA ILE A 167 2.13 4.80 11.27
C ILE A 167 2.31 3.81 10.13
N TRP A 168 2.88 4.27 9.01
CA TRP A 168 3.08 3.43 7.84
C TRP A 168 4.54 3.44 7.41
N PHE A 169 5.21 2.29 7.51
CA PHE A 169 6.55 2.07 6.97
C PHE A 169 6.42 1.40 5.60
N LYS A 170 6.79 2.10 4.53
CA LYS A 170 6.75 1.61 3.15
C LYS A 170 8.16 1.25 2.70
N ARG A 171 8.34 0.00 2.27
CA ARG A 171 9.62 -0.49 1.73
C ARG A 171 9.64 -0.37 0.22
N PHE A 172 10.73 0.17 -0.30
CA PHE A 172 11.01 0.21 -1.72
C PHE A 172 12.36 -0.43 -2.01
N ILE A 173 12.43 -1.13 -3.14
CA ILE A 173 13.68 -1.66 -3.68
C ILE A 173 13.99 -0.89 -4.95
N ARG A 174 15.16 -0.25 -4.97
CA ARG A 174 15.64 0.48 -6.15
C ARG A 174 16.61 -0.39 -6.92
N THR A 175 16.37 -0.51 -8.23
CA THR A 175 17.16 -1.34 -9.14
C THR A 175 17.44 -0.59 -10.44
N GLU A 176 18.55 -0.90 -11.08
CA GLU A 176 18.87 -0.37 -12.40
C GLU A 176 17.94 -1.01 -13.44
N ARG A 177 17.25 -0.19 -14.22
CA ARG A 177 16.25 -0.65 -15.21
C ARG A 177 16.85 -1.60 -16.24
N GLN A 178 17.96 -1.20 -16.84
CA GLN A 178 18.62 -2.01 -17.87
C GLN A 178 19.03 -3.40 -17.34
N ARG A 179 19.69 -3.47 -16.20
CA ARG A 179 20.09 -4.76 -15.60
C ARG A 179 18.91 -5.64 -15.25
N ALA A 180 17.82 -5.04 -14.71
CA ALA A 180 16.60 -5.76 -14.45
C ALA A 180 16.02 -6.34 -15.75
N SER A 181 15.95 -5.56 -16.83
CA SER A 181 15.46 -6.03 -18.13
C SER A 181 16.33 -7.15 -18.72
N GLU A 182 17.66 -7.03 -18.67
CA GLU A 182 18.59 -8.04 -19.19
C GLU A 182 18.47 -9.37 -18.44
N LYS A 183 18.27 -9.34 -17.13
CA LYS A 183 18.21 -10.54 -16.27
C LYS A 183 16.84 -11.17 -16.23
N THR A 184 15.79 -10.40 -16.09
CA THR A 184 14.43 -10.86 -15.84
C THR A 184 13.48 -10.69 -17.01
N GLY A 185 13.77 -9.77 -17.93
CA GLY A 185 12.97 -9.55 -19.15
C GLY A 185 12.95 -10.77 -20.10
N LYS A 186 13.90 -11.71 -19.91
CA LYS A 186 13.95 -13.00 -20.61
C LYS A 186 13.17 -14.10 -19.89
N ARG A 187 12.62 -13.83 -18.71
CA ARG A 187 11.85 -14.81 -17.94
C ARG A 187 10.52 -15.05 -18.65
N THR A 188 10.33 -16.22 -19.16
CA THR A 188 9.05 -16.63 -19.76
C THR A 188 8.08 -16.97 -18.63
N VAL A 189 6.99 -16.25 -18.56
CA VAL A 189 5.85 -16.55 -17.68
C VAL A 189 4.66 -16.71 -18.62
N GLU A 190 3.97 -17.83 -18.52
CA GLU A 190 2.73 -18.02 -19.27
C GLU A 190 1.64 -17.09 -18.72
N ARG A 191 0.93 -16.40 -19.60
CA ARG A 191 -0.26 -15.65 -19.21
C ARG A 191 -1.33 -16.62 -18.76
N ALA A 192 -2.02 -16.24 -17.71
CA ALA A 192 -3.20 -16.97 -17.29
C ALA A 192 -4.27 -16.89 -18.39
N VAL A 193 -4.82 -18.04 -18.72
CA VAL A 193 -5.99 -18.21 -19.61
C VAL A 193 -6.92 -19.17 -18.89
N TYR A 194 -8.17 -18.80 -18.76
CA TYR A 194 -9.14 -19.54 -17.97
C TYR A 194 -10.21 -20.18 -18.86
N THR A 195 -10.59 -21.40 -18.51
CA THR A 195 -11.74 -22.08 -19.09
C THR A 195 -13.03 -21.52 -18.51
N GLN A 196 -14.17 -21.77 -19.20
CA GLN A 196 -15.48 -21.39 -18.67
C GLN A 196 -15.82 -22.09 -17.34
N GLU A 197 -15.27 -23.27 -17.11
CA GLU A 197 -15.41 -24.00 -15.85
C GLU A 197 -14.68 -23.28 -14.71
N GLN A 198 -13.42 -22.92 -14.91
CA GLN A 198 -12.65 -22.16 -13.93
C GLN A 198 -13.30 -20.78 -13.61
N LEU A 199 -13.86 -20.11 -14.62
CA LEU A 199 -14.58 -18.85 -14.37
C LEU A 199 -15.83 -19.07 -13.52
N ARG A 200 -16.58 -20.17 -13.72
CA ARG A 200 -17.69 -20.52 -12.83
C ARG A 200 -17.24 -20.83 -11.42
N GLU A 201 -16.11 -21.53 -11.24
CA GLU A 201 -15.53 -21.77 -9.92
C GLU A 201 -15.17 -20.46 -9.19
N PHE A 202 -14.67 -19.45 -9.93
CA PHE A 202 -14.42 -18.12 -9.35
C PHE A 202 -15.71 -17.40 -8.97
N ASP A 203 -16.74 -17.46 -9.80
CA ASP A 203 -18.06 -16.89 -9.49
C ASP A 203 -18.66 -17.54 -8.22
N GLU A 204 -18.54 -18.87 -8.09
CA GLU A 204 -18.97 -19.63 -6.90
C GLU A 204 -18.14 -19.25 -5.66
N ALA A 205 -16.81 -19.05 -5.81
CA ALA A 205 -15.94 -18.60 -4.74
C ALA A 205 -16.36 -17.21 -4.25
N TYR A 206 -16.59 -16.26 -5.16
CA TYR A 206 -17.09 -14.92 -4.80
C TYR A 206 -18.46 -14.98 -4.12
N ALA A 207 -19.38 -15.80 -4.61
CA ALA A 207 -20.72 -15.95 -4.04
C ALA A 207 -20.69 -16.58 -2.63
N SER A 208 -19.64 -17.36 -2.32
CA SER A 208 -19.47 -18.02 -1.02
C SER A 208 -18.66 -17.22 -0.01
N GLU A 209 -18.04 -16.10 -0.43
CA GLU A 209 -17.31 -15.24 0.50
C GLU A 209 -18.24 -14.72 1.60
N THR A 210 -17.78 -14.80 2.84
CA THR A 210 -18.52 -14.30 3.99
C THR A 210 -17.70 -13.29 4.75
N ARG A 211 -18.38 -12.29 5.26
CA ARG A 211 -17.86 -11.31 6.18
C ARG A 211 -18.49 -11.51 7.54
N ARG A 212 -17.67 -11.43 8.58
CA ARG A 212 -18.21 -11.53 9.93
C ARG A 212 -19.09 -10.32 10.29
N GLY A 213 -18.72 -9.12 9.86
CA GLY A 213 -19.49 -7.90 10.06
C GLY A 213 -19.77 -7.63 11.54
N ALA A 214 -21.03 -7.32 11.85
CA ALA A 214 -21.47 -6.96 13.20
C ALA A 214 -21.48 -8.12 14.20
N GLU A 215 -21.26 -9.37 13.77
CA GLU A 215 -21.16 -10.51 14.69
C GLU A 215 -19.77 -10.50 15.38
N PRO A 216 -19.68 -10.30 16.72
CA PRO A 216 -18.39 -10.20 17.38
C PRO A 216 -17.58 -11.49 17.31
N ARG A 217 -16.30 -11.40 16.98
CA ARG A 217 -15.33 -12.49 17.15
C ARG A 217 -14.69 -12.33 18.50
N TYR A 218 -15.12 -13.14 19.48
CA TYR A 218 -14.52 -13.08 20.81
C TYR A 218 -13.18 -13.80 20.86
N TRP A 219 -12.24 -13.21 21.60
CA TRP A 219 -10.90 -13.77 21.75
C TRP A 219 -10.92 -15.20 22.34
N GLU A 220 -11.87 -15.51 23.20
CA GLU A 220 -12.01 -16.83 23.81
C GLU A 220 -12.31 -17.93 22.79
N ASP A 221 -13.03 -17.62 21.73
CA ASP A 221 -13.47 -18.58 20.71
C ASP A 221 -12.39 -18.92 19.69
N VAL A 222 -11.35 -18.08 19.57
CA VAL A 222 -10.26 -18.27 18.62
C VAL A 222 -9.24 -19.25 19.19
N LYS A 223 -8.74 -20.17 18.36
CA LYS A 223 -7.70 -21.15 18.69
C LYS A 223 -6.49 -20.98 17.78
N VAL A 224 -5.30 -21.27 18.32
CA VAL A 224 -4.11 -21.41 17.50
C VAL A 224 -4.32 -22.58 16.52
N GLY A 225 -4.01 -22.34 15.26
CA GLY A 225 -4.27 -23.28 14.17
C GLY A 225 -5.57 -23.04 13.41
N ASP A 226 -6.48 -22.16 13.91
CA ASP A 226 -7.68 -21.81 13.16
C ASP A 226 -7.30 -21.18 11.81
N ALA A 227 -7.88 -21.71 10.74
CA ALA A 227 -7.73 -21.17 9.40
C ALA A 227 -8.72 -20.02 9.15
N MET A 228 -8.29 -19.04 8.38
CA MET A 228 -9.19 -18.00 7.84
C MET A 228 -9.90 -18.57 6.61
N GLN A 229 -11.14 -18.12 6.37
CA GLN A 229 -11.81 -18.39 5.10
C GLN A 229 -10.98 -17.77 3.96
N ALA A 230 -10.80 -18.52 2.89
CA ALA A 230 -10.09 -18.00 1.72
C ALA A 230 -10.91 -16.90 1.04
N MET A 231 -10.23 -15.86 0.59
CA MET A 231 -10.79 -14.73 -0.17
C MET A 231 -10.19 -14.76 -1.57
N LEU A 232 -11.01 -14.56 -2.59
CA LEU A 232 -10.57 -14.51 -3.98
C LEU A 232 -10.33 -13.07 -4.42
N LYS A 233 -9.28 -12.84 -5.21
CA LYS A 233 -9.01 -11.58 -5.92
C LYS A 233 -8.58 -11.86 -7.36
N GLY A 234 -9.32 -11.32 -8.31
CA GLY A 234 -9.09 -11.52 -9.74
C GLY A 234 -10.06 -12.52 -10.38
N PRO A 235 -9.85 -12.92 -11.64
CA PRO A 235 -8.70 -12.60 -12.49
C PRO A 235 -8.49 -11.09 -12.63
N LEU A 236 -7.25 -10.63 -12.35
CA LEU A 236 -6.92 -9.21 -12.35
C LEU A 236 -7.04 -8.63 -13.76
N THR A 237 -7.89 -7.64 -13.92
CA THR A 237 -8.09 -6.92 -15.18
C THR A 237 -7.42 -5.56 -15.14
N LEU A 238 -7.27 -4.95 -16.33
CA LEU A 238 -6.86 -3.55 -16.40
C LEU A 238 -7.90 -2.61 -15.77
N SER A 239 -9.17 -2.99 -15.81
CA SER A 239 -10.26 -2.25 -15.15
C SER A 239 -10.08 -2.20 -13.63
N ASP A 240 -9.57 -3.28 -13.00
CA ASP A 240 -9.28 -3.30 -11.56
C ASP A 240 -8.14 -2.33 -11.22
N VAL A 241 -7.11 -2.25 -12.08
CA VAL A 241 -6.03 -1.26 -11.92
C VAL A 241 -6.56 0.16 -12.06
N VAL A 242 -7.46 0.42 -13.01
CA VAL A 242 -8.11 1.74 -13.19
C VAL A 242 -8.97 2.07 -11.98
N ALA A 243 -9.80 1.14 -11.50
CA ALA A 243 -10.61 1.32 -10.29
C ALA A 243 -9.74 1.66 -9.07
N TRP A 244 -8.66 0.88 -8.86
CA TRP A 244 -7.71 1.17 -7.80
C TRP A 244 -7.10 2.57 -7.90
N MET A 245 -6.71 3.01 -9.10
CA MET A 245 -6.16 4.36 -9.30
C MET A 245 -7.17 5.46 -8.96
N GLN A 246 -8.44 5.26 -9.29
CA GLN A 246 -9.51 6.22 -8.97
C GLN A 246 -9.69 6.37 -7.45
N GLY A 247 -9.77 5.26 -6.71
CA GLY A 247 -9.99 5.31 -5.27
C GLY A 247 -8.73 5.68 -4.49
N SER A 248 -7.57 5.15 -4.87
CA SER A 248 -6.30 5.39 -4.17
C SER A 248 -5.69 6.76 -4.45
N GLY A 249 -6.15 7.46 -5.48
CA GLY A 249 -5.69 8.80 -5.84
C GLY A 249 -4.23 8.87 -6.24
N ARG A 250 -3.96 8.72 -7.52
CA ARG A 250 -2.59 8.81 -8.07
C ARG A 250 -2.29 10.19 -8.59
N ALA A 251 -1.86 11.07 -7.69
CA ALA A 251 -1.47 12.44 -8.02
C ALA A 251 -0.30 12.52 -9.03
N GLU A 252 0.43 11.42 -9.24
CA GLU A 252 1.50 11.34 -10.23
C GLU A 252 0.99 11.15 -11.67
N ILE A 253 -0.27 10.72 -11.85
CA ILE A 253 -0.88 10.47 -13.16
C ILE A 253 -1.79 11.64 -13.49
N LEU A 254 -1.22 12.63 -14.16
CA LEU A 254 -1.88 13.90 -14.43
C LEU A 254 -2.05 14.09 -15.96
N PRO A 255 -3.25 14.48 -16.44
CA PRO A 255 -3.50 14.71 -17.85
C PRO A 255 -3.11 16.11 -18.32
N SER A 256 -2.94 16.27 -19.63
CA SER A 256 -2.89 17.55 -20.32
C SER A 256 -1.87 18.54 -19.72
N ARG A 257 -2.31 19.75 -19.39
CA ARG A 257 -1.45 20.81 -18.84
C ARG A 257 -0.84 20.45 -17.50
N LEU A 258 -1.56 19.71 -16.65
CA LEU A 258 -1.04 19.28 -15.37
C LEU A 258 0.08 18.24 -15.56
N GLY A 259 -0.10 17.28 -16.47
CA GLY A 259 0.93 16.31 -16.84
C GLY A 259 2.16 16.98 -17.44
N TRP A 260 1.97 18.00 -18.30
CA TRP A 260 3.07 18.80 -18.82
C TRP A 260 3.85 19.50 -17.71
N LYS A 261 3.18 20.16 -16.75
CA LYS A 261 3.82 20.80 -15.59
C LYS A 261 4.60 19.80 -14.75
N ASN A 262 4.01 18.61 -14.49
CA ASN A 262 4.67 17.56 -13.74
C ASN A 262 5.92 17.05 -14.46
N ARG A 263 5.85 16.88 -15.78
CA ARG A 263 7.00 16.50 -16.61
C ARG A 263 8.14 17.52 -16.55
N GLN A 264 7.84 18.81 -16.50
CA GLN A 264 8.88 19.85 -16.36
C GLN A 264 9.62 19.73 -15.01
N ARG A 265 8.90 19.36 -13.96
CA ARG A 265 9.48 19.17 -12.60
C ARG A 265 10.23 17.84 -12.47
N HIS A 266 9.72 16.77 -13.10
CA HIS A 266 10.19 15.39 -12.95
C HIS A 266 10.44 14.72 -14.31
N PRO A 267 11.35 15.26 -15.16
CA PRO A 267 11.51 14.76 -16.53
C PRO A 267 11.91 13.28 -16.60
N LYS A 268 12.68 12.76 -15.61
CA LYS A 268 13.09 11.35 -15.57
C LYS A 268 11.98 10.37 -15.17
N PHE A 269 10.82 10.88 -14.74
CA PHE A 269 9.64 10.07 -14.46
C PHE A 269 8.85 9.76 -15.75
N TYR A 270 9.11 10.47 -16.85
CA TYR A 270 8.43 10.28 -18.12
C TYR A 270 9.36 9.60 -19.14
N THR A 271 8.81 8.71 -19.94
CA THR A 271 9.50 8.04 -21.03
C THR A 271 8.59 7.98 -22.25
N LEU A 272 9.16 7.92 -23.48
CA LEU A 272 8.36 7.81 -24.69
C LEU A 272 7.61 6.48 -24.72
N ASN A 273 6.31 6.53 -25.00
CA ASN A 273 5.49 5.35 -25.29
C ASN A 273 5.63 4.96 -26.80
N ASP A 274 4.87 3.94 -27.21
CA ASP A 274 4.94 3.42 -28.57
C ASP A 274 4.40 4.40 -29.65
N PHE A 275 3.74 5.48 -29.23
CA PHE A 275 3.31 6.59 -30.10
C PHE A 275 4.32 7.74 -30.13
N GLY A 276 5.48 7.63 -29.48
CA GLY A 276 6.46 8.70 -29.36
C GLY A 276 6.04 9.83 -28.41
N VAL A 277 5.06 9.60 -27.52
CA VAL A 277 4.54 10.57 -26.58
C VAL A 277 5.14 10.33 -25.19
N PRO A 278 5.64 11.38 -24.50
CA PRO A 278 6.11 11.25 -23.11
C PRO A 278 4.98 10.85 -22.17
N GLU A 279 5.10 9.69 -21.56
CA GLU A 279 4.12 9.13 -20.62
C GLU A 279 4.80 8.72 -19.30
N ALA A 280 4.04 8.80 -18.21
CA ALA A 280 4.54 8.47 -16.86
C ALA A 280 5.07 7.03 -16.78
N ALA A 281 6.20 6.82 -16.10
CA ALA A 281 6.80 5.49 -15.91
C ALA A 281 5.88 4.52 -15.16
N MET A 282 4.86 5.04 -14.46
CA MET A 282 3.78 4.25 -13.85
C MET A 282 3.01 3.39 -14.85
N ARG A 283 3.11 3.66 -16.16
CA ARG A 283 2.44 2.84 -17.18
C ARG A 283 2.87 1.37 -17.20
N CYS A 284 3.90 0.99 -16.44
CA CYS A 284 4.22 -0.43 -16.20
C CYS A 284 3.04 -1.24 -15.64
N HIS A 285 2.02 -0.57 -15.11
CA HIS A 285 0.81 -1.20 -14.60
C HIS A 285 -0.27 -1.43 -15.69
N TRP A 286 -0.09 -0.88 -16.91
CA TRP A 286 -1.04 -1.04 -18.02
C TRP A 286 -0.40 -1.17 -19.41
N ASP A 287 0.92 -1.09 -19.51
CA ASP A 287 1.68 -1.18 -20.76
C ASP A 287 2.75 -2.29 -20.65
N ASP A 288 2.51 -3.39 -21.35
CA ASP A 288 3.42 -4.53 -21.38
C ASP A 288 4.78 -4.18 -22.02
N SER A 289 4.79 -3.27 -23.01
CA SER A 289 6.03 -2.91 -23.70
C SER A 289 6.98 -2.19 -22.73
N TRP A 290 6.44 -1.32 -21.91
CA TRP A 290 7.20 -0.65 -20.86
C TRP A 290 7.53 -1.56 -19.69
N ALA A 291 6.60 -2.42 -19.26
CA ALA A 291 6.85 -3.38 -18.21
C ALA A 291 8.08 -4.25 -18.52
N ARG A 292 8.21 -4.74 -19.76
CA ARG A 292 9.39 -5.49 -20.20
C ARG A 292 10.70 -4.69 -20.11
N LYS A 293 10.66 -3.40 -20.44
CA LYS A 293 11.85 -2.53 -20.35
C LYS A 293 12.34 -2.31 -18.91
N ILE A 294 11.50 -2.54 -17.93
CA ILE A 294 11.86 -2.41 -16.51
C ILE A 294 12.04 -3.76 -15.79
N GLY A 295 11.97 -4.88 -16.51
CA GLY A 295 12.26 -6.22 -16.01
C GLY A 295 11.04 -7.05 -15.60
N SER A 296 9.83 -6.66 -16.04
CA SER A 296 8.62 -7.48 -15.87
C SER A 296 8.14 -7.99 -17.22
N PRO A 297 7.76 -9.25 -17.41
CA PRO A 297 7.27 -9.76 -18.70
C PRO A 297 5.95 -9.10 -19.13
N TYR A 298 5.13 -8.67 -18.20
CA TYR A 298 3.81 -8.08 -18.44
C TYR A 298 3.55 -6.92 -17.50
N ALA A 299 2.53 -6.14 -17.80
CA ALA A 299 1.91 -5.20 -16.88
C ALA A 299 1.42 -5.94 -15.63
N PHE A 300 1.50 -5.28 -14.49
CA PHE A 300 1.26 -5.88 -13.18
C PHE A 300 0.53 -4.93 -12.24
N ASP A 301 -0.01 -5.48 -11.15
CA ASP A 301 -0.73 -4.75 -10.13
C ASP A 301 0.09 -3.65 -9.44
N MET A 302 -0.58 -2.79 -8.72
CA MET A 302 0.05 -1.86 -7.80
C MET A 302 0.22 -2.51 -6.43
N GLY A 303 1.46 -2.62 -5.94
CA GLY A 303 1.76 -3.38 -4.72
C GLY A 303 0.95 -2.98 -3.47
N ASN A 304 0.57 -1.72 -3.32
CA ASN A 304 -0.30 -1.28 -2.21
C ASN A 304 -1.75 -1.77 -2.35
N MET A 305 -2.23 -2.12 -3.54
CA MET A 305 -3.51 -2.78 -3.73
C MET A 305 -3.55 -4.12 -3.00
N ARG A 306 -2.45 -4.90 -3.07
CA ARG A 306 -2.33 -6.15 -2.27
C ARG A 306 -2.32 -5.91 -0.77
N THR A 307 -1.78 -4.77 -0.30
CA THR A 307 -1.90 -4.42 1.11
C THR A 307 -3.37 -4.19 1.50
N ALA A 308 -4.16 -3.53 0.64
CA ALA A 308 -5.59 -3.34 0.87
C ALA A 308 -6.35 -4.68 0.88
N TRP A 309 -6.02 -5.62 -0.01
CA TRP A 309 -6.59 -6.97 0.00
C TRP A 309 -6.31 -7.72 1.31
N HIS A 310 -5.08 -7.63 1.83
CA HIS A 310 -4.75 -8.22 3.14
C HIS A 310 -5.51 -7.54 4.28
N CYS A 311 -5.69 -6.21 4.23
CA CYS A 311 -6.52 -5.51 5.20
C CYS A 311 -7.97 -6.01 5.18
N GLN A 312 -8.55 -6.18 3.98
CA GLN A 312 -9.90 -6.70 3.82
C GLN A 312 -10.02 -8.12 4.40
N LEU A 313 -9.10 -9.03 4.05
CA LEU A 313 -9.08 -10.39 4.60
C LEU A 313 -9.11 -10.38 6.14
N VAL A 314 -8.28 -9.53 6.76
CA VAL A 314 -8.20 -9.42 8.22
C VAL A 314 -9.48 -8.78 8.78
N SER A 315 -10.02 -7.73 8.15
CA SER A 315 -11.25 -7.05 8.57
C SER A 315 -12.47 -7.97 8.50
N ASP A 316 -12.59 -8.72 7.41
CA ASP A 316 -13.70 -9.68 7.24
C ASP A 316 -13.61 -10.83 8.25
N TRP A 317 -12.39 -11.25 8.61
CA TRP A 317 -12.18 -12.28 9.61
C TRP A 317 -12.46 -11.78 11.03
N MET A 318 -11.97 -10.58 11.40
CA MET A 318 -12.05 -10.10 12.79
C MET A 318 -13.44 -9.58 13.19
N GLY A 319 -14.25 -9.14 12.20
CA GLY A 319 -15.52 -8.46 12.43
C GLY A 319 -15.36 -7.02 12.91
N ASP A 320 -16.48 -6.30 13.00
CA ASP A 320 -16.49 -4.85 13.26
C ASP A 320 -16.01 -4.46 14.66
N ASP A 321 -16.11 -5.36 15.65
CA ASP A 321 -15.67 -5.14 17.02
C ASP A 321 -14.17 -5.40 17.23
N GLY A 322 -13.51 -6.05 16.27
CA GLY A 322 -12.07 -6.25 16.27
C GLY A 322 -11.31 -4.98 15.88
N TRP A 323 -10.01 -4.99 16.12
CA TRP A 323 -9.09 -3.93 15.70
C TRP A 323 -7.81 -4.50 15.11
N MET A 324 -7.52 -4.21 13.86
CA MET A 324 -6.24 -4.55 13.26
C MET A 324 -5.18 -3.57 13.76
N TRP A 325 -4.37 -4.01 14.73
CA TRP A 325 -3.32 -3.17 15.29
C TRP A 325 -2.14 -3.03 14.33
N ARG A 326 -1.67 -4.16 13.79
CA ARG A 326 -0.49 -4.18 12.93
C ARG A 326 -0.69 -5.12 11.75
N LEU A 327 -0.27 -4.67 10.58
CA LEU A 327 -0.18 -5.48 9.38
C LEU A 327 1.21 -5.34 8.78
N GLU A 328 1.91 -6.44 8.59
CA GLU A 328 3.15 -6.51 7.82
C GLU A 328 2.92 -7.32 6.55
N THR A 329 3.28 -6.78 5.40
CA THR A 329 3.23 -7.50 4.12
C THR A 329 4.55 -7.37 3.39
N GLN A 330 4.86 -8.38 2.57
CA GLN A 330 6.00 -8.39 1.67
C GLN A 330 5.50 -8.66 0.25
N ILE A 331 6.09 -8.01 -0.72
CA ILE A 331 5.84 -8.29 -2.14
C ILE A 331 7.02 -9.14 -2.64
N ARG A 332 6.77 -10.40 -2.98
CA ARG A 332 7.78 -11.37 -3.38
C ARG A 332 7.78 -11.68 -4.86
N ALA A 333 6.64 -11.53 -5.51
CA ALA A 333 6.49 -11.73 -6.94
C ALA A 333 5.51 -10.70 -7.52
N PHE A 334 5.60 -10.44 -8.82
CA PHE A 334 4.62 -9.64 -9.51
C PHE A 334 3.28 -10.38 -9.59
N SER A 335 2.20 -9.61 -9.61
CA SER A 335 0.86 -10.08 -9.95
C SER A 335 0.52 -9.46 -11.30
N TYR A 336 0.52 -10.28 -12.34
CA TYR A 336 0.32 -9.79 -13.70
C TYR A 336 -1.16 -9.58 -14.00
N ILE A 337 -1.45 -8.74 -14.97
CA ILE A 337 -2.80 -8.66 -15.53
C ILE A 337 -3.20 -10.04 -16.05
N GLY A 338 -4.33 -10.54 -15.58
CA GLY A 338 -4.84 -11.90 -15.78
C GLY A 338 -4.61 -12.85 -14.61
N ASP A 339 -3.74 -12.52 -13.65
CA ASP A 339 -3.51 -13.42 -12.50
C ASP A 339 -4.69 -13.40 -11.52
N THR A 340 -4.95 -14.57 -10.94
CA THR A 340 -5.91 -14.76 -9.86
C THR A 340 -5.18 -15.06 -8.56
N HIS A 341 -5.66 -14.53 -7.45
CA HIS A 341 -5.07 -14.74 -6.13
C HIS A 341 -6.11 -15.26 -5.14
N TRP A 342 -5.70 -16.25 -4.38
CA TRP A 342 -6.38 -16.64 -3.14
C TRP A 342 -5.61 -16.05 -1.97
N LEU A 343 -6.33 -15.37 -1.09
CA LEU A 343 -5.80 -14.89 0.18
C LEU A 343 -6.30 -15.79 1.29
N GLY A 344 -5.45 -16.03 2.27
CA GLY A 344 -5.80 -16.82 3.42
C GLY A 344 -4.84 -16.58 4.57
N GLY A 345 -5.08 -17.27 5.67
CA GLY A 345 -4.21 -17.16 6.83
C GLY A 345 -4.54 -18.17 7.89
N THR A 346 -3.71 -18.17 8.94
CA THR A 346 -3.84 -19.07 10.08
C THR A 346 -3.49 -18.32 11.36
N VAL A 347 -4.22 -18.58 12.43
CA VAL A 347 -3.91 -18.09 13.78
C VAL A 347 -2.64 -18.78 14.28
N THR A 348 -1.59 -18.02 14.52
CA THR A 348 -0.30 -18.57 14.98
C THR A 348 -0.06 -18.39 16.47
N ARG A 349 -0.67 -17.37 17.09
CA ARG A 349 -0.49 -17.09 18.50
C ARG A 349 -1.68 -16.34 19.08
N LYS A 350 -1.97 -16.62 20.36
CA LYS A 350 -2.88 -15.83 21.20
C LYS A 350 -2.13 -15.39 22.46
N TYR A 351 -2.29 -14.14 22.85
CA TYR A 351 -1.66 -13.61 24.05
C TYR A 351 -2.40 -12.38 24.60
N VAL A 352 -2.04 -12.03 25.81
CA VAL A 352 -2.53 -10.84 26.48
C VAL A 352 -1.38 -9.84 26.57
N ASP A 353 -1.65 -8.61 26.16
CA ASP A 353 -0.73 -7.48 26.27
C ASP A 353 -1.43 -6.34 27.02
N GLY A 354 -1.15 -6.22 28.30
CA GLY A 354 -1.91 -5.35 29.18
C GLY A 354 -3.39 -5.73 29.18
N GLU A 355 -4.25 -4.80 28.80
CA GLU A 355 -5.70 -5.03 28.66
C GLU A 355 -6.10 -5.62 27.31
N ARG A 356 -5.18 -5.72 26.34
CA ARG A 356 -5.45 -6.14 24.97
C ARG A 356 -5.45 -7.66 24.83
N ARG A 357 -6.45 -8.17 24.16
CA ARG A 357 -6.60 -9.59 23.82
C ARG A 357 -6.15 -9.79 22.38
N CYS A 358 -4.87 -10.08 22.20
CA CYS A 358 -4.18 -10.11 20.92
C CYS A 358 -4.22 -11.50 20.26
N VAL A 359 -4.33 -11.50 18.95
CA VAL A 359 -4.20 -12.67 18.07
C VAL A 359 -3.21 -12.33 16.98
N GLU A 360 -2.20 -13.18 16.79
CA GLU A 360 -1.30 -13.09 15.63
C GLU A 360 -1.79 -14.03 14.51
N LEU A 361 -1.72 -13.52 13.30
CA LEU A 361 -2.09 -14.23 12.08
C LEU A 361 -0.90 -14.27 11.15
N ASP A 362 -0.57 -15.45 10.61
CA ASP A 362 0.20 -15.55 9.38
C ASP A 362 -0.78 -15.52 8.21
N ILE A 363 -0.56 -14.61 7.27
CA ILE A 363 -1.44 -14.39 6.12
C ILE A 363 -0.65 -14.47 4.82
N TRP A 364 -1.33 -14.77 3.73
CA TRP A 364 -0.69 -14.92 2.43
C TRP A 364 -1.66 -14.57 1.29
N ALA A 365 -1.08 -14.14 0.16
CA ALA A 365 -1.74 -14.13 -1.13
C ALA A 365 -0.98 -15.08 -2.06
N ARG A 366 -1.68 -16.06 -2.65
CA ARG A 366 -1.14 -17.10 -3.52
C ARG A 366 -1.81 -17.02 -4.89
N ASN A 367 -1.03 -17.03 -5.95
CA ASN A 367 -1.56 -16.95 -7.29
C ASN A 367 -1.95 -18.34 -7.85
N GLN A 368 -2.53 -18.39 -9.05
CA GLN A 368 -2.95 -19.61 -9.74
C GLN A 368 -1.78 -20.53 -10.15
N ARG A 369 -0.53 -20.07 -10.01
CA ARG A 369 0.68 -20.88 -10.22
C ARG A 369 1.24 -21.46 -8.92
N ASP A 370 0.44 -21.41 -7.85
CA ASP A 370 0.82 -21.87 -6.50
C ASP A 370 1.99 -21.07 -5.87
N GLU A 371 2.27 -19.86 -6.36
CA GLU A 371 3.30 -18.99 -5.82
C GLU A 371 2.73 -18.08 -4.72
N VAL A 372 3.34 -18.06 -3.54
CA VAL A 372 3.03 -17.07 -2.52
C VAL A 372 3.64 -15.73 -2.93
N THR A 373 2.83 -14.88 -3.53
CA THR A 373 3.25 -13.59 -4.08
C THR A 373 3.35 -12.50 -3.02
N SER A 374 2.58 -12.63 -1.95
CA SER A 374 2.58 -11.69 -0.83
C SER A 374 2.33 -12.40 0.50
N PRO A 375 3.38 -12.86 1.20
CA PRO A 375 3.25 -13.29 2.59
C PRO A 375 3.15 -12.09 3.52
N GLY A 376 2.48 -12.28 4.67
CA GLY A 376 2.33 -11.24 5.67
C GLY A 376 2.03 -11.77 7.05
N LYS A 377 1.95 -10.84 8.00
CA LYS A 377 1.54 -11.09 9.39
C LYS A 377 0.59 -10.00 9.83
N ALA A 378 -0.38 -10.35 10.65
CA ALA A 378 -1.24 -9.35 11.29
C ALA A 378 -1.32 -9.60 12.80
N ILE A 379 -1.50 -8.51 13.53
CA ILE A 379 -1.87 -8.52 14.94
C ILE A 379 -3.24 -7.88 15.05
N VAL A 380 -4.18 -8.62 15.60
CA VAL A 380 -5.56 -8.20 15.79
C VAL A 380 -5.87 -8.20 17.29
N ILE A 381 -6.55 -7.16 17.75
CA ILE A 381 -7.10 -7.08 19.11
C ILE A 381 -8.59 -7.40 19.01
N LEU A 382 -9.04 -8.40 19.75
CA LEU A 382 -10.42 -8.86 19.73
C LEU A 382 -11.16 -8.48 21.01
N PRO A 383 -12.49 -8.30 20.97
CA PRO A 383 -13.30 -8.20 22.16
C PRO A 383 -13.25 -9.49 22.97
N SER A 384 -13.50 -9.39 24.25
CA SER A 384 -13.55 -10.50 25.19
C SER A 384 -14.90 -10.53 25.90
N ARG A 385 -15.50 -11.71 26.07
CA ARG A 385 -16.72 -11.87 26.86
C ARG A 385 -16.52 -11.49 28.34
N ARG A 386 -15.29 -11.64 28.84
CA ARG A 386 -14.94 -11.37 30.22
C ARG A 386 -14.43 -9.95 30.47
N HIS A 387 -13.82 -9.34 29.46
CA HIS A 387 -13.08 -8.07 29.60
C HIS A 387 -13.64 -6.94 28.74
N GLY A 388 -14.73 -7.19 28.01
CA GLY A 388 -15.41 -6.17 27.21
C GLY A 388 -14.79 -5.91 25.82
N PRO A 389 -14.98 -4.72 25.27
CA PRO A 389 -14.58 -4.35 23.92
C PRO A 389 -13.06 -4.41 23.70
N ALA A 390 -12.62 -4.51 22.43
CA ALA A 390 -11.22 -4.42 22.08
C ALA A 390 -10.65 -3.05 22.49
N THR A 391 -9.63 -3.05 23.33
CA THR A 391 -8.91 -1.84 23.77
C THR A 391 -7.90 -1.43 22.72
N LEU A 392 -7.99 -0.20 22.19
CA LEU A 392 -7.07 0.29 21.18
C LEU A 392 -5.64 0.42 21.74
N PRO A 393 -4.60 0.21 20.89
CA PRO A 393 -3.23 0.38 21.32
C PRO A 393 -2.89 1.85 21.51
N ALA A 394 -2.00 2.17 22.44
CA ALA A 394 -1.43 3.51 22.53
C ALA A 394 -0.37 3.71 21.44
N ALA A 395 -0.36 4.88 20.85
CA ALA A 395 0.71 5.27 19.92
C ALA A 395 1.98 5.65 20.72
N PRO A 396 3.16 5.65 20.05
CA PRO A 396 4.38 6.17 20.64
C PRO A 396 4.21 7.64 21.04
N PRO A 397 4.38 8.01 22.31
CA PRO A 397 4.05 9.36 22.81
C PRO A 397 4.87 10.47 22.15
N GLU A 398 6.09 10.15 21.71
CA GLU A 398 6.98 11.09 21.02
C GLU A 398 6.51 11.48 19.61
N LEU A 399 5.53 10.77 19.06
CA LEU A 399 4.96 11.05 17.74
C LEU A 399 3.62 11.80 17.83
N GLU A 400 3.04 11.91 19.01
CA GLU A 400 1.82 12.69 19.26
C GLU A 400 2.15 14.18 19.42
N GLU A 401 1.32 15.04 18.86
CA GLU A 401 1.46 16.49 19.03
C GLU A 401 0.65 16.93 20.24
N ARG A 402 1.32 17.46 21.27
CA ARG A 402 0.63 18.10 22.39
C ARG A 402 -0.07 19.36 21.91
N ARG A 403 -1.35 19.52 22.24
CA ARG A 403 -2.03 20.79 22.02
C ARG A 403 -1.36 21.88 22.86
N PRO A 404 -1.29 23.11 22.37
CA PRO A 404 -0.75 24.23 23.16
C PRO A 404 -1.51 24.54 24.45
N ASN A 405 -2.65 23.89 24.70
CA ASN A 405 -3.55 24.16 25.83
C ASN A 405 -3.70 23.01 26.86
N ASP A 406 -2.89 21.95 26.78
CA ASP A 406 -2.89 20.84 27.75
C ASP A 406 -1.86 21.09 28.86
N GLY A 407 -1.75 22.30 29.36
CA GLY A 407 -0.88 22.73 30.45
C GLY A 407 -1.65 23.38 31.60
#